data_0bed5a02a99e9d125422042163c477d3
#
_entry.id   0bed5a02a99e9d125422042163c477d3
#
_cell.length_a   1.000
_cell.length_b   1.000
_cell.length_c   1.000
_cell.angle_alpha   90.00
_cell.angle_beta   90.00
_cell.angle_gamma   90.00
#
_symmetry.space_group_name_H-M   'P 1'
#
loop_
_entity.id
_entity.type
_entity.pdbx_description
1 polymer ?
#
loop_
_entity_poly.entity_id
_entity_poly.type
_entity_poly.pdbx_seq_one_letter_code
_entity_poly.pdbx_strand_id
1 'polypeptide(L)'
;MYPGTGKRGVYPEGDLRLLVLHAPGKAEILDEIERLKIALHSDSTSEEVFDEFVVPGYNSAVDGAVEDNDSVIFANFRPDRAIQIATVMTNPDFYADKGYTPATKRNGIYFVCMMKYADSVNGHVAFALPELINTFGDYVSAQGLKQLRIAETEKYAHVTFFFDGGEDKEIEGAKRDLINSPKVATYDLQPEMSAYLVKDKLIEELDSGEFDVV
;
A
#
# COMPACT_ATOMS: atom_id res chain seq x y z
N MET A 1 0.65 -11.77 27.04
CA MET A 1 1.97 -11.10 26.96
C MET A 1 2.90 -12.09 26.28
N TYR A 2 3.25 -11.85 25.02
CA TYR A 2 4.10 -12.74 24.27
C TYR A 2 5.55 -12.45 24.66
N PRO A 3 6.39 -13.47 24.85
CA PRO A 3 7.80 -13.23 25.14
C PRO A 3 8.44 -12.58 23.92
N GLY A 4 8.88 -11.35 24.09
CA GLY A 4 9.46 -10.52 23.06
C GLY A 4 10.82 -11.02 22.59
N THR A 5 10.82 -11.84 21.57
CA THR A 5 12.06 -12.33 20.96
C THR A 5 12.07 -12.12 19.46
N GLY A 6 11.16 -11.29 18.89
CA GLY A 6 11.06 -11.13 17.42
C GLY A 6 10.84 -12.45 16.66
N LYS A 7 10.61 -13.53 17.38
CA LYS A 7 10.35 -14.84 16.82
C LYS A 7 8.87 -14.98 16.53
N ARG A 8 8.53 -15.56 15.41
CA ARG A 8 7.17 -15.96 15.07
C ARG A 8 6.60 -16.77 16.23
N GLY A 9 5.49 -16.28 16.80
CA GLY A 9 4.79 -17.02 17.85
C GLY A 9 4.11 -18.23 17.22
N VAL A 10 4.49 -19.41 17.68
CA VAL A 10 3.71 -20.62 17.44
C VAL A 10 2.79 -20.79 18.65
N TYR A 11 1.48 -20.81 18.43
CA TYR A 11 0.54 -21.13 19.49
C TYR A 11 0.53 -22.64 19.72
N PRO A 12 0.63 -23.12 20.99
CA PRO A 12 0.72 -24.55 21.29
C PRO A 12 -0.59 -25.33 21.11
N GLU A 13 -1.70 -24.68 20.86
CA GLU A 13 -3.00 -25.35 20.70
C GLU A 13 -3.59 -25.03 19.32
N GLY A 14 -3.27 -25.89 18.36
CA GLY A 14 -3.88 -25.89 17.06
C GLY A 14 -3.13 -25.09 16.00
N ASP A 15 -3.60 -25.22 14.83
CA ASP A 15 -2.98 -24.83 13.58
C ASP A 15 -3.01 -23.30 13.30
N LEU A 16 -3.08 -22.47 14.33
CA LEU A 16 -3.05 -21.01 14.16
C LEU A 16 -1.59 -20.52 14.19
N ARG A 17 -1.03 -20.31 13.02
CA ARG A 17 0.26 -19.65 12.86
C ARG A 17 0.03 -18.16 12.73
N LEU A 18 0.27 -17.43 13.81
CA LEU A 18 0.15 -16.00 13.83
C LEU A 18 1.50 -15.37 13.46
N LEU A 19 1.56 -14.74 12.29
CA LEU A 19 2.66 -13.82 11.97
C LEU A 19 2.40 -12.53 12.72
N VAL A 20 2.77 -12.49 14.01
CA VAL A 20 2.74 -11.26 14.79
C VAL A 20 4.06 -10.55 14.55
N LEU A 21 4.03 -9.46 13.82
CA LEU A 21 5.02 -8.41 14.02
C LEU A 21 4.72 -7.82 15.39
N HIS A 22 5.30 -8.41 16.42
CA HIS A 22 5.22 -7.87 17.76
C HIS A 22 5.87 -6.49 17.73
N ALA A 23 5.17 -5.47 18.17
CA ALA A 23 5.75 -4.16 18.42
C ALA A 23 6.32 -4.15 19.84
N PRO A 24 7.57 -4.55 20.03
CA PRO A 24 8.26 -4.41 21.29
C PRO A 24 8.40 -2.93 21.63
N GLY A 25 8.83 -2.61 22.82
CA GLY A 25 9.11 -1.23 23.21
C GLY A 25 10.11 -0.57 22.25
N LYS A 26 10.11 0.75 22.17
CA LYS A 26 10.93 1.51 21.21
C LYS A 26 12.42 1.06 21.15
N ALA A 27 12.98 0.66 22.29
CA ALA A 27 14.35 0.17 22.39
C ALA A 27 14.56 -1.17 21.67
N GLU A 28 13.60 -2.09 21.80
CA GLU A 28 13.65 -3.42 21.18
C GLU A 28 13.42 -3.34 19.65
N ILE A 29 12.61 -2.37 19.20
CA ILE A 29 12.44 -2.09 17.76
C ILE A 29 13.76 -1.58 17.16
N LEU A 30 14.44 -0.68 17.84
CA LEU A 30 15.73 -0.15 17.38
C LEU A 30 16.82 -1.21 17.36
N ASP A 31 16.84 -2.11 18.35
CA ASP A 31 17.77 -3.24 18.39
C ASP A 31 17.52 -4.24 17.26
N GLU A 32 16.25 -4.53 16.95
CA GLU A 32 15.87 -5.39 15.83
C GLU A 32 16.17 -4.76 14.47
N ILE A 33 15.95 -3.45 14.31
CA ILE A 33 16.34 -2.71 13.11
C ILE A 33 17.87 -2.77 12.93
N GLU A 34 18.63 -2.60 14.00
CA GLU A 34 20.09 -2.67 13.95
C GLU A 34 20.58 -4.08 13.61
N ARG A 35 19.94 -5.12 14.15
CA ARG A 35 20.22 -6.51 13.78
C ARG A 35 19.90 -6.83 12.34
N LEU A 36 18.78 -6.30 11.81
CA LEU A 36 18.42 -6.43 10.41
C LEU A 36 19.41 -5.70 9.51
N LYS A 37 19.84 -4.50 9.88
CA LYS A 37 20.89 -3.77 9.19
C LYS A 37 22.21 -4.56 9.17
N ILE A 38 22.63 -5.11 10.29
CA ILE A 38 23.84 -5.95 10.39
C ILE A 38 23.70 -7.20 9.52
N ALA A 39 22.56 -7.86 9.54
CA ALA A 39 22.32 -9.05 8.71
C ALA A 39 22.31 -8.73 7.22
N LEU A 40 21.75 -7.60 6.83
CA LEU A 40 21.74 -7.12 5.43
C LEU A 40 23.13 -6.65 4.97
N HIS A 41 23.95 -6.10 5.89
CA HIS A 41 25.31 -5.64 5.57
C HIS A 41 26.35 -6.75 5.58
N SER A 42 26.07 -7.91 6.20
CA SER A 42 27.03 -9.01 6.26
C SER A 42 27.23 -9.75 4.93
N ASP A 43 26.26 -9.63 4.01
CA ASP A 43 26.29 -10.31 2.70
C ASP A 43 26.49 -9.36 1.50
N SER A 44 26.53 -8.07 1.70
CA SER A 44 26.72 -7.11 0.61
C SER A 44 27.93 -6.21 0.81
N THR A 45 28.84 -6.25 -0.14
CA THR A 45 29.84 -5.21 -0.36
C THR A 45 29.16 -3.87 -0.56
N SER A 46 29.15 -3.00 0.44
CA SER A 46 29.04 -1.55 0.40
C SER A 46 27.97 -0.85 -0.48
N GLU A 47 26.87 -1.47 -0.82
CA GLU A 47 25.74 -0.77 -1.43
C GLU A 47 24.78 -0.31 -0.33
N GLU A 48 24.44 0.99 -0.30
CA GLU A 48 23.40 1.53 0.56
C GLU A 48 22.08 0.80 0.25
N VAL A 49 21.54 0.08 1.23
CA VAL A 49 20.25 -0.58 1.11
C VAL A 49 19.17 0.41 1.52
N PHE A 50 18.42 0.91 0.54
CA PHE A 50 17.24 1.70 0.80
C PHE A 50 16.11 0.79 1.31
N ASP A 51 15.37 1.22 2.33
CA ASP A 51 14.28 0.46 2.95
C ASP A 51 13.17 0.08 1.96
N GLU A 52 12.96 0.89 0.93
CA GLU A 52 11.99 0.65 -0.14
C GLU A 52 12.34 -0.57 -1.03
N PHE A 53 13.62 -0.94 -1.10
CA PHE A 53 14.12 -1.99 -1.98
C PHE A 53 14.70 -3.21 -1.22
N VAL A 54 14.39 -3.34 0.05
CA VAL A 54 14.79 -4.51 0.84
C VAL A 54 14.19 -5.78 0.25
N VAL A 55 15.05 -6.69 -0.18
CA VAL A 55 14.62 -7.99 -0.71
C VAL A 55 14.01 -8.81 0.44
N PRO A 56 12.84 -9.45 0.22
CA PRO A 56 12.23 -10.30 1.25
C PRO A 56 13.20 -11.40 1.73
N GLY A 57 13.45 -11.44 3.03
CA GLY A 57 14.28 -12.47 3.68
C GLY A 57 13.43 -13.61 4.24
N TYR A 58 13.92 -14.83 4.14
CA TYR A 58 13.32 -16.01 4.75
C TYR A 58 14.21 -16.51 5.88
N ASN A 59 13.64 -16.66 7.07
CA ASN A 59 14.35 -17.27 8.19
C ASN A 59 14.21 -18.81 8.14
N SER A 60 15.23 -19.48 7.63
CA SER A 60 15.24 -20.94 7.49
C SER A 60 15.31 -21.71 8.82
N ALA A 61 15.61 -21.02 9.93
CA ALA A 61 15.66 -21.66 11.26
C ALA A 61 14.26 -21.87 11.86
N VAL A 62 13.21 -21.30 11.24
CA VAL A 62 11.83 -21.40 11.73
C VAL A 62 10.93 -21.81 10.58
N ASP A 63 10.20 -22.90 10.76
CA ASP A 63 9.11 -23.26 9.86
C ASP A 63 7.94 -22.32 10.10
N GLY A 64 7.74 -21.39 9.19
CA GLY A 64 6.74 -20.33 9.30
C GLY A 64 6.17 -19.93 7.96
N ALA A 65 6.33 -20.77 6.94
CA ALA A 65 5.61 -20.60 5.68
C ALA A 65 4.11 -20.73 5.91
N VAL A 66 3.33 -19.96 5.17
CA VAL A 66 1.87 -20.13 5.14
C VAL A 66 1.57 -21.44 4.42
N GLU A 67 0.71 -22.27 4.99
CA GLU A 67 0.31 -23.55 4.45
C GLU A 67 -1.17 -23.59 4.07
N ASP A 68 -1.60 -24.67 3.42
CA ASP A 68 -2.99 -24.88 3.09
C ASP A 68 -3.85 -24.93 4.36
N ASN A 69 -5.01 -24.27 4.33
CA ASN A 69 -5.98 -24.14 5.43
C ASN A 69 -5.50 -23.27 6.62
N ASP A 70 -4.41 -22.54 6.47
CA ASP A 70 -3.99 -21.57 7.48
C ASP A 70 -4.95 -20.38 7.60
N SER A 71 -4.95 -19.76 8.78
CA SER A 71 -5.62 -18.49 9.01
C SER A 71 -4.63 -17.34 9.02
N VAL A 72 -4.92 -16.30 8.25
CA VAL A 72 -4.05 -15.13 8.11
C VAL A 72 -4.82 -13.88 8.54
N ILE A 73 -4.28 -13.13 9.50
CA ILE A 73 -4.75 -11.78 9.82
C ILE A 73 -3.74 -10.79 9.24
N PHE A 74 -4.17 -10.06 8.22
CA PHE A 74 -3.32 -9.09 7.55
C PHE A 74 -3.50 -7.72 8.19
N ALA A 75 -2.69 -7.44 9.22
CA ALA A 75 -2.78 -6.25 10.06
C ALA A 75 -2.21 -5.01 9.36
N ASN A 76 -2.86 -4.57 8.29
CA ASN A 76 -2.47 -3.40 7.50
C ASN A 76 -3.71 -2.56 7.21
N PHE A 77 -3.66 -1.26 7.53
CA PHE A 77 -4.73 -0.30 7.28
C PHE A 77 -4.49 0.60 6.06
N ARG A 78 -3.36 0.41 5.36
CA ARG A 78 -3.05 1.16 4.14
C ARG A 78 -3.19 0.24 2.93
N PRO A 79 -4.14 0.51 1.99
CA PRO A 79 -4.48 -0.44 0.93
C PRO A 79 -3.47 -0.48 -0.22
N ASP A 80 -2.76 0.59 -0.54
CA ASP A 80 -2.02 0.80 -1.79
C ASP A 80 -1.07 -0.34 -2.17
N ARG A 81 -0.22 -0.81 -1.24
CA ARG A 81 0.68 -1.95 -1.47
C ARG A 81 0.10 -3.26 -0.94
N ALA A 82 -0.80 -3.20 0.05
CA ALA A 82 -1.48 -4.37 0.62
C ALA A 82 -2.30 -5.14 -0.41
N ILE A 83 -2.88 -4.44 -1.39
CA ILE A 83 -3.68 -5.03 -2.48
C ILE A 83 -2.92 -6.16 -3.18
N GLN A 84 -1.64 -5.97 -3.50
CA GLN A 84 -0.85 -6.94 -4.26
C GLN A 84 -0.73 -8.28 -3.53
N ILE A 85 -0.26 -8.26 -2.29
CA ILE A 85 -0.07 -9.48 -1.48
C ILE A 85 -1.43 -10.12 -1.16
N ALA A 86 -2.40 -9.32 -0.71
CA ALA A 86 -3.72 -9.82 -0.36
C ALA A 86 -4.42 -10.45 -1.58
N THR A 87 -4.31 -9.85 -2.76
CA THR A 87 -4.86 -10.43 -4.00
C THR A 87 -4.19 -11.75 -4.31
N VAL A 88 -2.86 -11.83 -4.33
CA VAL A 88 -2.14 -13.07 -4.66
C VAL A 88 -2.46 -14.21 -3.69
N MET A 89 -2.66 -13.91 -2.41
CA MET A 89 -2.97 -14.91 -1.40
C MET A 89 -4.42 -15.39 -1.45
N THR A 90 -5.35 -14.53 -1.86
CA THR A 90 -6.80 -14.84 -1.84
C THR A 90 -7.39 -15.11 -3.22
N ASN A 91 -6.73 -14.63 -4.27
CA ASN A 91 -7.14 -14.76 -5.66
C ASN A 91 -5.91 -14.94 -6.57
N PRO A 92 -5.20 -16.07 -6.45
CA PRO A 92 -3.87 -16.26 -7.03
C PRO A 92 -3.83 -16.19 -8.56
N ASP A 93 -4.95 -16.36 -9.23
CA ASP A 93 -5.04 -16.32 -10.70
C ASP A 93 -5.39 -14.92 -11.24
N PHE A 94 -5.67 -13.94 -10.38
CA PHE A 94 -6.12 -12.60 -10.79
C PHE A 94 -5.16 -11.88 -11.74
N TYR A 95 -3.85 -12.13 -11.61
CA TYR A 95 -2.82 -11.50 -12.44
C TYR A 95 -2.29 -12.42 -13.56
N ALA A 96 -2.94 -13.56 -13.83
CA ALA A 96 -2.46 -14.52 -14.82
C ALA A 96 -2.44 -13.95 -16.24
N ASP A 97 -3.43 -13.13 -16.59
CA ASP A 97 -3.53 -12.40 -17.87
C ASP A 97 -2.42 -11.35 -18.04
N LYS A 98 -1.83 -10.88 -16.94
CA LYS A 98 -0.69 -9.95 -16.90
C LYS A 98 0.66 -10.66 -16.85
N GLY A 99 0.68 -11.99 -17.03
CA GLY A 99 1.88 -12.81 -17.04
C GLY A 99 2.46 -13.13 -15.66
N TYR A 100 1.70 -12.90 -14.59
CA TYR A 100 2.11 -13.27 -13.25
C TYR A 100 1.32 -14.47 -12.74
N THR A 101 2.03 -15.51 -12.31
CA THR A 101 1.45 -16.65 -11.61
C THR A 101 2.32 -16.97 -10.39
N PRO A 102 1.78 -17.08 -9.18
CA PRO A 102 2.56 -17.41 -8.00
C PRO A 102 3.16 -18.81 -8.13
N ALA A 103 4.42 -18.97 -7.72
CA ALA A 103 5.12 -20.26 -7.75
C ALA A 103 4.42 -21.33 -6.92
N THR A 104 3.75 -20.92 -5.85
CA THR A 104 2.98 -21.80 -4.97
C THR A 104 1.62 -21.17 -4.70
N LYS A 105 0.55 -21.88 -5.02
CA LYS A 105 -0.81 -21.52 -4.62
C LYS A 105 -1.14 -22.26 -3.33
N ARG A 106 -1.80 -21.57 -2.41
CA ARG A 106 -2.30 -22.14 -1.17
C ARG A 106 -3.83 -22.24 -1.22
N ASN A 107 -4.36 -23.33 -0.71
CA ASN A 107 -5.80 -23.61 -0.74
C ASN A 107 -6.38 -23.47 0.67
N GLY A 108 -7.65 -23.05 0.75
CA GLY A 108 -8.39 -23.02 2.00
C GLY A 108 -7.90 -21.97 3.01
N ILE A 109 -7.09 -20.99 2.61
CA ILE A 109 -6.63 -19.95 3.52
C ILE A 109 -7.83 -19.11 3.99
N TYR A 110 -7.97 -18.98 5.32
CA TYR A 110 -8.91 -18.03 5.92
C TYR A 110 -8.21 -16.69 6.11
N PHE A 111 -8.40 -15.78 5.14
CA PHE A 111 -7.68 -14.51 5.11
C PHE A 111 -8.56 -13.37 5.62
N VAL A 112 -8.07 -12.63 6.62
CA VAL A 112 -8.76 -11.49 7.21
C VAL A 112 -7.95 -10.21 6.95
N CYS A 113 -8.57 -9.28 6.23
CA CYS A 113 -8.06 -7.93 5.99
C CYS A 113 -8.57 -7.01 7.10
N MET A 114 -7.75 -6.06 7.57
CA MET A 114 -8.22 -5.05 8.52
C MET A 114 -9.27 -4.12 7.89
N MET A 115 -9.16 -3.86 6.59
CA MET A 115 -10.14 -3.07 5.83
C MET A 115 -10.31 -3.66 4.43
N LYS A 116 -11.29 -3.20 3.68
CA LYS A 116 -11.43 -3.53 2.26
C LYS A 116 -10.29 -2.87 1.48
N TYR A 117 -9.44 -3.67 0.81
CA TYR A 117 -8.33 -3.14 0.01
C TYR A 117 -8.73 -2.94 -1.46
N ALA A 118 -9.35 -3.94 -2.07
CA ALA A 118 -9.87 -3.89 -3.45
C ALA A 118 -10.86 -5.04 -3.69
N ASP A 119 -11.60 -4.98 -4.79
CA ASP A 119 -12.51 -6.05 -5.21
C ASP A 119 -11.78 -7.31 -5.71
N SER A 120 -10.50 -7.20 -6.03
CA SER A 120 -9.65 -8.34 -6.38
C SER A 120 -9.31 -9.25 -5.20
N VAL A 121 -9.52 -8.78 -3.96
CA VAL A 121 -9.18 -9.51 -2.73
C VAL A 121 -10.39 -10.28 -2.22
N ASN A 122 -10.30 -11.61 -2.25
CA ASN A 122 -11.35 -12.52 -1.77
C ASN A 122 -11.21 -12.85 -0.26
N GLY A 123 -10.80 -11.88 0.54
CA GLY A 123 -10.64 -12.02 2.00
C GLY A 123 -11.82 -11.49 2.80
N HIS A 124 -11.89 -11.88 4.06
CA HIS A 124 -12.83 -11.32 5.02
C HIS A 124 -12.37 -9.93 5.46
N VAL A 125 -13.30 -9.01 5.71
CA VAL A 125 -13.00 -7.66 6.19
C VAL A 125 -13.36 -7.56 7.66
N ALA A 126 -12.39 -7.23 8.51
CA ALA A 126 -12.59 -7.08 9.95
C ALA A 126 -13.34 -5.79 10.30
N PHE A 127 -12.97 -4.67 9.65
CA PHE A 127 -13.54 -3.36 9.88
C PHE A 127 -13.98 -2.74 8.56
N ALA A 128 -15.27 -2.69 8.32
CA ALA A 128 -15.81 -1.95 7.19
C ALA A 128 -15.61 -0.45 7.42
N LEU A 129 -15.10 0.24 6.41
CA LEU A 129 -15.08 1.71 6.46
C LEU A 129 -16.51 2.22 6.29
N PRO A 130 -16.93 3.23 7.08
CA PRO A 130 -18.17 3.92 6.81
C PRO A 130 -18.09 4.62 5.46
N GLU A 131 -19.18 4.64 4.73
CA GLU A 131 -19.29 5.45 3.53
C GLU A 131 -19.14 6.93 3.90
N LEU A 132 -18.19 7.62 3.25
CA LEU A 132 -18.01 9.05 3.43
C LEU A 132 -18.87 9.78 2.40
N ILE A 133 -19.94 10.38 2.89
CA ILE A 133 -20.84 11.22 2.10
C ILE A 133 -20.48 12.70 2.25
N ASN A 134 -20.78 13.49 1.22
CA ASN A 134 -20.55 14.93 1.23
C ASN A 134 -19.07 15.30 1.45
N THR A 135 -18.19 14.63 0.71
CA THR A 135 -16.77 14.98 0.67
C THR A 135 -16.60 16.41 0.12
N PHE A 136 -15.42 16.98 0.26
CA PHE A 136 -15.15 18.33 -0.24
C PHE A 136 -15.48 18.45 -1.74
N GLY A 137 -15.12 17.43 -2.55
CA GLY A 137 -15.43 17.39 -3.97
C GLY A 137 -16.94 17.39 -4.26
N ASP A 138 -17.71 16.60 -3.48
CA ASP A 138 -19.17 16.54 -3.61
C ASP A 138 -19.80 17.89 -3.25
N TYR A 139 -19.30 18.53 -2.17
CA TYR A 139 -19.82 19.83 -1.74
C TYR A 139 -19.58 20.92 -2.77
N VAL A 140 -18.37 21.00 -3.33
CA VAL A 140 -18.03 21.98 -4.39
C VAL A 140 -18.91 21.78 -5.62
N SER A 141 -19.06 20.52 -6.05
CA SER A 141 -19.94 20.16 -7.17
C SER A 141 -21.40 20.55 -6.92
N ALA A 142 -21.92 20.27 -5.72
CA ALA A 142 -23.29 20.63 -5.34
C ALA A 142 -23.57 22.16 -5.34
N GLN A 143 -22.52 22.98 -5.24
CA GLN A 143 -22.62 24.44 -5.40
C GLN A 143 -22.54 24.87 -6.86
N GLY A 144 -22.42 23.96 -7.81
CA GLY A 144 -22.24 24.25 -9.24
C GLY A 144 -20.88 24.83 -9.58
N LEU A 145 -19.90 24.68 -8.69
CA LEU A 145 -18.55 25.17 -8.86
C LEU A 145 -17.68 24.11 -9.56
N LYS A 146 -16.71 24.58 -10.34
CA LYS A 146 -15.76 23.73 -11.05
C LYS A 146 -14.47 23.57 -10.25
N GLN A 147 -13.92 22.36 -10.26
CA GLN A 147 -12.71 22.04 -9.53
C GLN A 147 -11.68 21.31 -10.40
N LEU A 148 -10.41 21.62 -10.19
CA LEU A 148 -9.28 20.91 -10.80
C LEU A 148 -8.57 20.05 -9.77
N ARG A 149 -8.26 18.80 -10.14
CA ARG A 149 -7.40 17.89 -9.41
C ARG A 149 -6.19 17.61 -10.27
N ILE A 150 -5.02 18.05 -9.85
CA ILE A 150 -3.79 17.90 -10.61
C ILE A 150 -2.68 17.32 -9.74
N ALA A 151 -2.00 16.30 -10.23
CA ALA A 151 -0.82 15.76 -9.60
C ALA A 151 0.00 14.92 -10.59
N GLU A 152 1.22 14.61 -10.22
CA GLU A 152 1.99 13.60 -10.91
C GLU A 152 1.60 12.17 -10.46
N THR A 153 1.99 11.13 -11.23
CA THR A 153 1.54 9.73 -11.07
C THR A 153 1.62 9.25 -9.62
N GLU A 154 2.74 9.49 -8.93
CA GLU A 154 2.96 9.01 -7.55
C GLU A 154 2.04 9.66 -6.51
N LYS A 155 1.45 10.80 -6.85
CA LYS A 155 0.57 11.58 -5.95
C LYS A 155 -0.87 11.69 -6.45
N TYR A 156 -1.15 11.15 -7.64
CA TYR A 156 -2.47 11.29 -8.26
C TYR A 156 -3.60 10.68 -7.41
N ALA A 157 -3.39 9.48 -6.88
CA ALA A 157 -4.36 8.85 -5.99
C ALA A 157 -4.63 9.66 -4.71
N HIS A 158 -3.68 10.49 -4.26
CA HIS A 158 -3.86 11.31 -3.06
C HIS A 158 -4.84 12.46 -3.29
N VAL A 159 -4.83 13.06 -4.48
CA VAL A 159 -5.72 14.17 -4.84
C VAL A 159 -7.04 13.71 -5.49
N THR A 160 -7.21 12.41 -5.71
CA THR A 160 -8.43 11.79 -6.26
C THR A 160 -9.01 10.79 -5.27
N PHE A 161 -8.68 9.52 -5.41
CA PHE A 161 -9.23 8.42 -4.61
C PHE A 161 -9.22 8.68 -3.10
N PHE A 162 -8.06 9.01 -2.50
CA PHE A 162 -7.98 9.23 -1.05
C PHE A 162 -8.70 10.52 -0.61
N PHE A 163 -8.60 11.56 -1.41
CA PHE A 163 -9.25 12.83 -1.11
C PHE A 163 -10.79 12.74 -1.19
N ASP A 164 -11.28 11.85 -2.05
CA ASP A 164 -12.71 11.60 -2.24
C ASP A 164 -13.24 10.46 -1.34
N GLY A 165 -12.52 10.15 -0.26
CA GLY A 165 -12.98 9.22 0.78
C GLY A 165 -12.69 7.75 0.50
N GLY A 166 -11.76 7.44 -0.39
CA GLY A 166 -11.40 6.07 -0.77
C GLY A 166 -12.29 5.49 -1.87
N GLU A 167 -12.94 6.35 -2.62
CA GLU A 167 -13.74 5.99 -3.78
C GLU A 167 -13.20 6.65 -5.05
N ASP A 168 -13.10 5.89 -6.14
CA ASP A 168 -12.78 6.44 -7.45
C ASP A 168 -14.07 6.77 -8.19
N LYS A 169 -14.64 7.92 -7.87
CA LYS A 169 -15.88 8.42 -8.45
C LYS A 169 -15.64 9.61 -9.36
N GLU A 170 -16.42 9.70 -10.42
CA GLU A 170 -16.50 10.91 -11.23
C GLU A 170 -17.39 11.94 -10.51
N ILE A 171 -16.86 13.15 -10.32
CA ILE A 171 -17.56 14.26 -9.68
C ILE A 171 -17.89 15.29 -10.77
N GLU A 172 -19.13 15.68 -10.86
CA GLU A 172 -19.57 16.70 -11.82
C GLU A 172 -18.83 18.02 -11.60
N GLY A 173 -18.33 18.63 -12.67
CA GLY A 173 -17.53 19.86 -12.61
C GLY A 173 -16.07 19.64 -12.16
N ALA A 174 -15.65 18.41 -11.91
CA ALA A 174 -14.27 18.11 -11.59
C ALA A 174 -13.48 17.68 -12.83
N LYS A 175 -12.36 18.35 -13.09
CA LYS A 175 -11.34 17.93 -14.05
C LYS A 175 -10.18 17.27 -13.31
N ARG A 176 -9.64 16.22 -13.90
CA ARG A 176 -8.49 15.48 -13.35
C ARG A 176 -7.34 15.50 -14.35
N ASP A 177 -6.25 16.14 -14.00
CA ASP A 177 -5.04 16.22 -14.81
C ASP A 177 -3.92 15.37 -14.18
N LEU A 178 -3.48 14.38 -14.93
CA LEU A 178 -2.39 13.49 -14.55
C LEU A 178 -1.12 13.86 -15.31
N ILE A 179 -0.07 14.18 -14.58
CA ILE A 179 1.27 14.38 -15.12
C ILE A 179 2.09 13.11 -14.83
N ASN A 180 2.76 12.58 -15.85
CA ASN A 180 3.58 11.39 -15.61
C ASN A 180 4.79 11.72 -14.73
N SER A 181 5.01 10.93 -13.68
CA SER A 181 6.25 10.95 -12.91
C SER A 181 7.44 10.52 -13.76
N PRO A 182 8.66 10.99 -13.46
CA PRO A 182 9.85 10.62 -14.21
C PRO A 182 10.15 9.12 -14.09
N LYS A 183 10.64 8.52 -15.17
CA LYS A 183 11.03 7.11 -15.22
C LYS A 183 12.48 6.94 -14.79
N VAL A 184 12.74 7.09 -13.50
CA VAL A 184 14.05 6.88 -12.85
C VAL A 184 13.98 5.66 -11.93
N ALA A 185 15.11 5.04 -11.64
CA ALA A 185 15.16 3.88 -10.75
C ALA A 185 14.74 4.24 -9.33
N THR A 186 15.21 5.40 -8.85
CA THR A 186 14.90 5.98 -7.54
C THR A 186 14.77 7.48 -7.67
N TYR A 187 13.93 8.13 -6.88
CA TYR A 187 13.66 9.57 -7.02
C TYR A 187 14.74 10.48 -6.43
N ASP A 188 15.73 9.95 -5.72
CA ASP A 188 16.96 10.66 -5.37
C ASP A 188 17.79 11.05 -6.60
N LEU A 189 17.63 10.33 -7.71
CA LEU A 189 18.24 10.66 -9.02
C LEU A 189 17.56 11.84 -9.70
N GLN A 190 16.32 12.16 -9.33
CA GLN A 190 15.55 13.31 -9.83
C GLN A 190 14.60 13.80 -8.72
N PRO A 191 15.14 14.46 -7.66
CA PRO A 191 14.36 14.80 -6.46
C PRO A 191 13.23 15.80 -6.71
N GLU A 192 13.33 16.64 -7.75
CA GLU A 192 12.28 17.53 -8.19
C GLU A 192 11.11 16.79 -8.86
N MET A 193 11.30 15.52 -9.24
CA MET A 193 10.31 14.69 -9.92
C MET A 193 9.68 15.43 -11.13
N SER A 194 8.36 15.53 -11.20
CA SER A 194 7.65 16.27 -12.26
C SER A 194 7.10 17.64 -11.79
N ALA A 195 7.64 18.20 -10.69
CA ALA A 195 7.11 19.42 -10.09
C ALA A 195 7.02 20.60 -11.07
N TYR A 196 8.00 20.77 -11.96
CA TYR A 196 7.98 21.85 -12.95
C TYR A 196 6.87 21.67 -13.99
N LEU A 197 6.63 20.43 -14.45
CA LEU A 197 5.55 20.12 -15.38
C LEU A 197 4.17 20.30 -14.74
N VAL A 198 4.03 19.87 -13.49
CA VAL A 198 2.81 20.08 -12.69
C VAL A 198 2.54 21.58 -12.54
N LYS A 199 3.59 22.36 -12.17
CA LYS A 199 3.49 23.82 -12.04
C LYS A 199 3.07 24.49 -13.36
N ASP A 200 3.70 24.12 -14.48
CA ASP A 200 3.42 24.76 -15.77
C ASP A 200 1.98 24.45 -16.21
N LYS A 201 1.52 23.20 -16.03
CA LYS A 201 0.14 22.81 -16.32
C LYS A 201 -0.85 23.50 -15.38
N LEU A 202 -0.52 23.62 -14.11
CA LEU A 202 -1.33 24.34 -13.13
C LEU A 202 -1.53 25.81 -13.51
N ILE A 203 -0.47 26.50 -13.96
CA ILE A 203 -0.54 27.89 -14.41
C ILE A 203 -1.45 28.01 -15.64
N GLU A 204 -1.29 27.10 -16.62
CA GLU A 204 -2.16 27.04 -17.81
C GLU A 204 -3.64 26.94 -17.42
N GLU A 205 -3.96 26.04 -16.48
CA GLU A 205 -5.34 25.83 -16.04
C GLU A 205 -5.88 27.03 -15.22
N LEU A 206 -5.04 27.66 -14.41
CA LEU A 206 -5.43 28.88 -13.67
C LEU A 206 -5.67 30.05 -14.62
N ASP A 207 -4.83 30.23 -15.64
CA ASP A 207 -4.97 31.30 -16.65
C ASP A 207 -6.21 31.10 -17.52
N SER A 208 -6.70 29.88 -17.64
CA SER A 208 -7.98 29.61 -18.34
C SER A 208 -9.19 30.26 -17.67
N GLY A 209 -9.11 30.49 -16.36
CA GLY A 209 -10.22 30.99 -15.54
C GLY A 209 -11.41 30.04 -15.46
N GLU A 210 -11.19 28.74 -15.79
CA GLU A 210 -12.27 27.77 -15.84
C GLU A 210 -12.67 27.23 -14.46
N PHE A 211 -11.73 27.20 -13.51
CA PHE A 211 -11.91 26.53 -12.22
C PHE A 211 -12.05 27.52 -11.08
N ASP A 212 -12.98 27.21 -10.17
CA ASP A 212 -13.21 27.96 -8.93
C ASP A 212 -12.31 27.45 -7.80
N VAL A 213 -11.91 26.18 -7.88
CA VAL A 213 -11.08 25.48 -6.87
C VAL A 213 -10.02 24.63 -7.56
N VAL A 214 -8.79 24.66 -7.02
CA VAL A 214 -7.67 23.85 -7.49
C VAL A 214 -6.99 23.16 -6.29
#